data_53341d2377e62d92a6c0efcbce363a62
#
_entry.id   53341d2377e62d92a6c0efcbce363a62
#
_cell.length_a   1.000
_cell.length_b   1.000
_cell.length_c   1.000
_cell.angle_alpha   90.00
_cell.angle_beta   90.00
_cell.angle_gamma   90.00
#
_symmetry.space_group_name_H-M   'P 1'
#
loop_
_entity.id
_entity.type
_entity.pdbx_description
1 polymer ?
#
loop_
_entity_poly.entity_id
_entity_poly.type
_entity_poly.pdbx_seq_one_letter_code
_entity_poly.pdbx_strand_id
1 'polypeptide(L)'
;GNGSGDNKLTVGIPLYGSVSDFNENALTKYVEEQLGCELEFVSYVANATERMQQLTLQATGGQELPDVFWGWQESSIVTISEFGEAGYFQDLTDLIDKYAVNYKEQFAKLSKDEQEYINSRGTTDDGGFYGMPLYTGFDYMDHLQNVMYINKTWLDKVGKSIPTTVDELYEVLKAFKNQDPNGNGTADEIPMFGRGIANYVINAYQYYDTEYPADVNGGVVSAPYITDNYRQALITLNDWCKKGLYSDLSISVSATNEIK
;
A
#
# COMPACT_ATOMS: atom_id res chain seq x y z
N GLY A 1 -21.97 -8.44 -23.47
CA GLY A 1 -22.45 -9.41 -22.51
C GLY A 1 -23.87 -9.84 -22.84
N ASN A 2 -24.07 -11.13 -23.05
CA ASN A 2 -25.41 -11.72 -23.08
C ASN A 2 -25.94 -11.71 -21.65
N GLY A 3 -26.90 -10.85 -21.36
CA GLY A 3 -27.64 -10.92 -20.12
C GLY A 3 -28.35 -12.28 -20.04
N SER A 4 -27.73 -13.23 -19.34
CA SER A 4 -28.45 -14.39 -18.84
C SER A 4 -29.44 -13.87 -17.79
N GLY A 5 -30.69 -14.31 -17.82
CA GLY A 5 -31.78 -13.84 -16.96
C GLY A 5 -31.62 -14.21 -15.47
N ASP A 6 -30.46 -14.51 -15.01
CA ASP A 6 -30.06 -14.58 -13.61
C ASP A 6 -29.55 -13.22 -13.17
N ASN A 7 -30.18 -12.66 -12.16
CA ASN A 7 -29.86 -11.36 -11.56
C ASN A 7 -28.57 -11.46 -10.71
N LYS A 8 -27.46 -11.91 -11.33
CA LYS A 8 -26.18 -12.19 -10.71
C LYS A 8 -25.07 -11.42 -11.41
N LEU A 9 -24.09 -10.95 -10.61
CA LEU A 9 -22.82 -10.39 -11.10
C LEU A 9 -21.66 -11.19 -10.51
N THR A 10 -20.70 -11.57 -11.35
CA THR A 10 -19.45 -12.18 -10.93
C THR A 10 -18.42 -11.12 -10.57
N VAL A 11 -17.83 -11.23 -9.38
CA VAL A 11 -16.90 -10.26 -8.83
C VAL A 11 -15.56 -10.92 -8.56
N GLY A 12 -14.52 -10.52 -9.30
CA GLY A 12 -13.14 -10.93 -9.07
C GLY A 12 -12.54 -10.16 -7.90
N ILE A 13 -12.16 -10.87 -6.82
CA ILE A 13 -11.70 -10.23 -5.58
C ILE A 13 -10.45 -10.91 -5.02
N PRO A 14 -9.45 -10.15 -4.51
CA PRO A 14 -8.32 -10.73 -3.82
C PRO A 14 -8.73 -11.38 -2.50
N LEU A 15 -8.30 -12.61 -2.26
CA LEU A 15 -8.59 -13.33 -1.03
C LEU A 15 -7.58 -12.97 0.07
N TYR A 16 -7.91 -12.00 0.89
CA TYR A 16 -7.12 -11.67 2.08
C TYR A 16 -7.55 -12.50 3.29
N GLY A 17 -6.59 -12.94 4.09
CA GLY A 17 -6.83 -13.79 5.26
C GLY A 17 -7.67 -13.14 6.39
N SER A 18 -7.98 -11.85 6.26
CA SER A 18 -8.86 -11.12 7.18
C SER A 18 -10.36 -11.32 6.90
N VAL A 19 -10.72 -11.84 5.73
CA VAL A 19 -12.11 -12.10 5.33
C VAL A 19 -12.33 -13.61 5.27
N SER A 20 -13.19 -14.13 6.13
CA SER A 20 -13.49 -15.56 6.19
C SER A 20 -14.45 -16.01 5.09
N ASP A 21 -15.44 -15.20 4.75
CA ASP A 21 -16.40 -15.45 3.70
C ASP A 21 -16.94 -14.12 3.14
N PHE A 22 -16.82 -13.93 1.84
CA PHE A 22 -17.36 -12.74 1.18
C PHE A 22 -18.87 -12.79 1.08
N ASN A 23 -19.50 -13.96 0.98
CA ASN A 23 -20.96 -14.09 0.85
C ASN A 23 -21.68 -13.75 2.17
N GLU A 24 -21.04 -14.02 3.31
CA GLU A 24 -21.59 -13.71 4.64
C GLU A 24 -21.19 -12.33 5.17
N ASN A 25 -20.47 -11.54 4.37
CA ASN A 25 -20.01 -10.21 4.72
C ASN A 25 -21.16 -9.20 4.71
N ALA A 26 -21.27 -8.36 5.74
CA ALA A 26 -22.31 -7.34 5.85
C ALA A 26 -22.24 -6.30 4.71
N LEU A 27 -21.04 -5.97 4.21
CA LEU A 27 -20.87 -5.08 3.08
C LEU A 27 -21.41 -5.70 1.79
N THR A 28 -21.18 -6.99 1.57
CA THR A 28 -21.73 -7.72 0.42
C THR A 28 -23.25 -7.66 0.42
N LYS A 29 -23.89 -8.00 1.53
CA LYS A 29 -25.36 -7.96 1.68
C LYS A 29 -25.93 -6.57 1.44
N TYR A 30 -25.26 -5.54 1.94
CA TYR A 30 -25.63 -4.15 1.67
C TYR A 30 -25.53 -3.80 0.18
N VAL A 31 -24.46 -4.19 -0.50
CA VAL A 31 -24.27 -3.91 -1.93
C VAL A 31 -25.31 -4.67 -2.77
N GLU A 32 -25.56 -5.93 -2.47
CA GLU A 32 -26.62 -6.74 -3.13
C GLU A 32 -28.00 -6.09 -2.99
N GLU A 33 -28.33 -5.60 -1.79
CA GLU A 33 -29.58 -4.88 -1.56
C GLU A 33 -29.68 -3.59 -2.40
N GLN A 34 -28.58 -2.82 -2.48
CA GLN A 34 -28.55 -1.57 -3.26
C GLN A 34 -28.60 -1.81 -4.77
N LEU A 35 -27.97 -2.86 -5.26
CA LEU A 35 -27.94 -3.23 -6.69
C LEU A 35 -29.16 -4.03 -7.09
N GLY A 36 -29.84 -4.69 -6.16
CA GLY A 36 -30.95 -5.59 -6.44
C GLY A 36 -30.52 -6.85 -7.20
N CYS A 37 -29.26 -7.30 -7.04
CA CYS A 37 -28.71 -8.50 -7.66
C CYS A 37 -27.84 -9.29 -6.67
N GLU A 38 -27.61 -10.56 -6.94
CA GLU A 38 -26.72 -11.44 -6.18
C GLU A 38 -25.27 -11.27 -6.68
N LEU A 39 -24.29 -11.27 -5.77
CA LEU A 39 -22.87 -11.23 -6.10
C LEU A 39 -22.27 -12.64 -5.95
N GLU A 40 -21.60 -13.11 -7.00
CA GLU A 40 -20.84 -14.35 -6.99
C GLU A 40 -19.34 -14.03 -7.04
N PHE A 41 -18.59 -14.46 -6.01
CA PHE A 41 -17.19 -14.10 -5.87
C PHE A 41 -16.26 -15.12 -6.52
N VAL A 42 -15.39 -14.61 -7.41
CA VAL A 42 -14.24 -15.34 -7.97
C VAL A 42 -12.99 -14.89 -7.20
N SER A 43 -12.45 -15.78 -6.38
CA SER A 43 -11.29 -15.47 -5.53
C SER A 43 -9.98 -15.55 -6.29
N TYR A 44 -9.16 -14.53 -6.13
CA TYR A 44 -7.80 -14.46 -6.62
C TYR A 44 -6.80 -14.43 -5.46
N VAL A 45 -5.56 -14.87 -5.70
CA VAL A 45 -4.53 -14.88 -4.65
C VAL A 45 -4.24 -13.47 -4.13
N ALA A 46 -3.90 -13.37 -2.83
CA ALA A 46 -3.65 -12.08 -2.18
C ALA A 46 -2.40 -11.36 -2.70
N ASN A 47 -1.34 -12.11 -3.08
CA ASN A 47 -0.12 -11.52 -3.62
C ASN A 47 -0.39 -10.86 -4.97
N ALA A 48 -0.05 -9.57 -5.13
CA ALA A 48 -0.35 -8.79 -6.32
C ALA A 48 0.30 -9.35 -7.59
N THR A 49 1.58 -9.75 -7.52
CA THR A 49 2.32 -10.29 -8.67
C THR A 49 1.73 -11.63 -9.13
N GLU A 50 1.47 -12.54 -8.21
CA GLU A 50 0.87 -13.84 -8.50
C GLU A 50 -0.56 -13.70 -9.02
N ARG A 51 -1.32 -12.75 -8.47
CA ARG A 51 -2.68 -12.41 -8.91
C ARG A 51 -2.70 -11.92 -10.35
N MET A 52 -1.78 -11.05 -10.73
CA MET A 52 -1.66 -10.58 -12.12
C MET A 52 -1.25 -11.70 -13.07
N GLN A 53 -0.40 -12.62 -12.65
CA GLN A 53 -0.08 -13.82 -13.44
C GLN A 53 -1.31 -14.72 -13.63
N GLN A 54 -2.09 -14.93 -12.56
CA GLN A 54 -3.35 -15.70 -12.62
C GLN A 54 -4.33 -15.07 -13.61
N LEU A 55 -4.54 -13.75 -13.53
CA LEU A 55 -5.42 -13.01 -14.43
C LEU A 55 -4.92 -13.09 -15.89
N THR A 56 -3.62 -12.90 -16.12
CA THR A 56 -3.03 -12.98 -17.45
C THR A 56 -3.23 -14.36 -18.08
N LEU A 57 -3.01 -15.43 -17.32
CA LEU A 57 -3.24 -16.79 -17.80
C LEU A 57 -4.71 -17.08 -18.13
N GLN A 58 -5.62 -16.56 -17.30
CA GLN A 58 -7.06 -16.69 -17.51
C GLN A 58 -7.50 -15.95 -18.80
N ALA A 59 -7.09 -14.69 -18.95
CA ALA A 59 -7.43 -13.86 -20.10
C ALA A 59 -6.86 -14.42 -21.42
N THR A 60 -5.57 -14.71 -21.45
CA THR A 60 -4.89 -15.24 -22.66
C THR A 60 -5.29 -16.68 -22.97
N GLY A 61 -5.71 -17.45 -21.96
CA GLY A 61 -6.25 -18.80 -22.13
C GLY A 61 -7.69 -18.84 -22.63
N GLY A 62 -8.32 -17.67 -22.84
CA GLY A 62 -9.70 -17.58 -23.32
C GLY A 62 -10.74 -18.03 -22.29
N GLN A 63 -10.39 -18.04 -21.02
CA GLN A 63 -11.34 -18.30 -19.94
C GLN A 63 -12.21 -17.08 -19.69
N GLU A 64 -13.44 -17.31 -19.24
CA GLU A 64 -14.35 -16.22 -18.88
C GLU A 64 -13.79 -15.43 -17.70
N LEU A 65 -13.78 -14.10 -17.83
CA LEU A 65 -13.38 -13.19 -16.78
C LEU A 65 -14.61 -12.78 -15.96
N PRO A 66 -14.46 -12.45 -14.67
CA PRO A 66 -15.52 -11.83 -13.89
C PRO A 66 -16.07 -10.57 -14.54
N ASP A 67 -17.37 -10.28 -14.30
CA ASP A 67 -18.01 -9.06 -14.79
C ASP A 67 -17.37 -7.80 -14.20
N VAL A 68 -16.93 -7.87 -12.94
CA VAL A 68 -16.30 -6.76 -12.21
C VAL A 68 -15.10 -7.24 -11.43
N PHE A 69 -14.01 -6.47 -11.41
CA PHE A 69 -12.90 -6.65 -10.50
C PHE A 69 -12.97 -5.61 -9.38
N TRP A 70 -12.94 -6.06 -8.12
CA TRP A 70 -13.07 -5.19 -6.95
C TRP A 70 -11.88 -5.34 -5.99
N GLY A 71 -11.34 -4.21 -5.50
CA GLY A 71 -10.26 -4.22 -4.52
C GLY A 71 -8.87 -4.53 -5.10
N TRP A 72 -8.64 -4.26 -6.37
CA TRP A 72 -7.36 -4.49 -7.07
C TRP A 72 -6.47 -3.25 -7.04
N GLN A 73 -6.19 -2.76 -5.83
CA GLN A 73 -5.50 -1.48 -5.60
C GLN A 73 -4.03 -1.46 -6.05
N GLU A 74 -3.39 -2.64 -6.10
CA GLU A 74 -1.97 -2.75 -6.46
C GLU A 74 -1.72 -2.90 -7.96
N SER A 75 -2.75 -2.85 -8.79
CA SER A 75 -2.58 -2.91 -10.24
C SER A 75 -2.04 -1.59 -10.75
N SER A 76 -0.90 -1.62 -11.47
CA SER A 76 -0.35 -0.43 -12.09
C SER A 76 -1.23 0.04 -13.24
N ILE A 77 -1.21 1.35 -13.53
CA ILE A 77 -1.92 1.92 -14.69
C ILE A 77 -1.43 1.29 -16.01
N VAL A 78 -0.15 0.94 -16.10
CA VAL A 78 0.42 0.25 -17.28
C VAL A 78 -0.27 -1.10 -17.50
N THR A 79 -0.41 -1.91 -16.46
CA THR A 79 -1.08 -3.20 -16.56
C THR A 79 -2.56 -3.06 -16.93
N ILE A 80 -3.26 -2.08 -16.35
CA ILE A 80 -4.65 -1.79 -16.67
C ILE A 80 -4.78 -1.37 -18.14
N SER A 81 -3.86 -0.53 -18.65
CA SER A 81 -3.79 -0.13 -20.06
C SER A 81 -3.61 -1.33 -20.99
N GLU A 82 -2.63 -2.20 -20.71
CA GLU A 82 -2.38 -3.40 -21.51
C GLU A 82 -3.61 -4.31 -21.62
N PHE A 83 -4.35 -4.50 -20.52
CA PHE A 83 -5.59 -5.28 -20.54
C PHE A 83 -6.74 -4.58 -21.25
N GLY A 84 -6.81 -3.25 -21.16
CA GLY A 84 -7.76 -2.43 -21.89
C GLY A 84 -7.53 -2.48 -23.41
N GLU A 85 -6.29 -2.22 -23.84
CA GLU A 85 -5.89 -2.28 -25.26
C GLU A 85 -6.08 -3.67 -25.87
N ALA A 86 -5.86 -4.73 -25.09
CA ALA A 86 -6.13 -6.10 -25.50
C ALA A 86 -7.63 -6.46 -25.53
N GLY A 87 -8.51 -5.57 -25.08
CA GLY A 87 -9.97 -5.75 -25.07
C GLY A 87 -10.49 -6.66 -23.93
N TYR A 88 -9.67 -6.96 -22.92
CA TYR A 88 -10.09 -7.71 -21.73
C TYR A 88 -10.85 -6.83 -20.74
N PHE A 89 -10.50 -5.54 -20.62
CA PHE A 89 -11.21 -4.56 -19.83
C PHE A 89 -11.96 -3.60 -20.73
N GLN A 90 -13.16 -3.23 -20.31
CA GLN A 90 -14.00 -2.27 -21.03
C GLN A 90 -13.57 -0.85 -20.67
N ASP A 91 -13.48 0.02 -21.68
CA ASP A 91 -13.38 1.45 -21.44
C ASP A 91 -14.64 1.98 -20.75
N LEU A 92 -14.44 2.62 -19.61
CA LEU A 92 -15.50 3.13 -18.74
C LEU A 92 -15.84 4.60 -19.01
N THR A 93 -15.14 5.30 -19.91
CA THR A 93 -15.27 6.74 -20.12
C THR A 93 -16.73 7.15 -20.36
N ASP A 94 -17.38 6.56 -21.38
CA ASP A 94 -18.78 6.84 -21.68
C ASP A 94 -19.75 6.35 -20.59
N LEU A 95 -19.43 5.24 -19.94
CA LEU A 95 -20.25 4.67 -18.86
C LEU A 95 -20.22 5.55 -17.61
N ILE A 96 -19.06 6.07 -17.27
CA ILE A 96 -18.90 7.01 -16.14
C ILE A 96 -19.68 8.29 -16.44
N ASP A 97 -19.56 8.83 -17.64
CA ASP A 97 -20.31 10.04 -18.00
C ASP A 97 -21.82 9.83 -17.93
N LYS A 98 -22.29 8.70 -18.38
CA LYS A 98 -23.73 8.41 -18.46
C LYS A 98 -24.34 7.96 -17.13
N TYR A 99 -23.63 7.16 -16.34
CA TYR A 99 -24.23 6.44 -15.22
C TYR A 99 -23.62 6.77 -13.84
N ALA A 100 -22.36 7.24 -13.77
CA ALA A 100 -21.66 7.42 -12.51
C ALA A 100 -21.97 8.78 -11.85
N VAL A 101 -23.26 9.07 -11.59
CA VAL A 101 -23.71 10.37 -11.06
C VAL A 101 -23.04 10.70 -9.74
N ASN A 102 -23.05 9.77 -8.78
CA ASN A 102 -22.48 9.98 -7.45
C ASN A 102 -20.96 10.19 -7.52
N TYR A 103 -20.26 9.45 -8.38
CA TYR A 103 -18.82 9.64 -8.60
C TYR A 103 -18.53 11.04 -9.12
N LYS A 104 -19.24 11.50 -10.16
CA LYS A 104 -19.07 12.85 -10.73
C LYS A 104 -19.36 13.95 -9.72
N GLU A 105 -20.39 13.78 -8.89
CA GLU A 105 -20.73 14.74 -7.83
C GLU A 105 -19.62 14.83 -6.76
N GLN A 106 -19.02 13.71 -6.37
CA GLN A 106 -17.91 13.73 -5.40
C GLN A 106 -16.64 14.27 -6.05
N PHE A 107 -16.32 13.83 -7.26
CA PHE A 107 -15.17 14.30 -8.02
C PHE A 107 -15.18 15.82 -8.22
N ALA A 108 -16.35 16.42 -8.51
CA ALA A 108 -16.50 17.86 -8.69
C ALA A 108 -16.25 18.68 -7.40
N LYS A 109 -16.30 18.05 -6.21
CA LYS A 109 -16.00 18.72 -4.92
C LYS A 109 -14.51 18.78 -4.61
N LEU A 110 -13.71 17.99 -5.31
CA LEU A 110 -12.27 17.91 -5.10
C LEU A 110 -11.57 19.17 -5.63
N SER A 111 -10.42 19.49 -5.07
CA SER A 111 -9.52 20.51 -5.61
C SER A 111 -9.05 20.11 -7.03
N LYS A 112 -8.52 21.09 -7.77
CA LYS A 112 -7.98 20.80 -9.10
C LYS A 112 -6.81 19.80 -9.08
N ASP A 113 -5.95 19.92 -8.07
CA ASP A 113 -4.79 19.05 -7.92
C ASP A 113 -5.21 17.61 -7.63
N GLU A 114 -6.25 17.42 -6.81
CA GLU A 114 -6.85 16.11 -6.52
C GLU A 114 -7.50 15.50 -7.76
N GLN A 115 -8.24 16.30 -8.53
CA GLN A 115 -8.84 15.85 -9.78
C GLN A 115 -7.77 15.43 -10.80
N GLU A 116 -6.69 16.20 -10.91
CA GLU A 116 -5.56 15.92 -11.77
C GLU A 116 -4.84 14.63 -11.34
N TYR A 117 -4.64 14.45 -10.04
CA TYR A 117 -4.08 13.23 -9.46
C TYR A 117 -4.93 11.99 -9.80
N ILE A 118 -6.25 12.03 -9.58
CA ILE A 118 -7.15 10.92 -9.89
C ILE A 118 -7.13 10.61 -11.38
N ASN A 119 -7.20 11.63 -12.23
CA ASN A 119 -7.15 11.46 -13.68
C ASN A 119 -5.83 10.81 -14.12
N SER A 120 -4.70 11.23 -13.56
CA SER A 120 -3.39 10.65 -13.87
C SER A 120 -3.25 9.17 -13.46
N ARG A 121 -4.07 8.73 -12.49
CA ARG A 121 -4.08 7.33 -12.01
C ARG A 121 -5.10 6.45 -12.72
N GLY A 122 -6.08 7.03 -13.37
CA GLY A 122 -7.18 6.32 -14.03
C GLY A 122 -7.12 6.38 -15.56
N THR A 123 -6.52 7.43 -16.14
CA THR A 123 -6.45 7.62 -17.58
C THR A 123 -5.16 7.04 -18.13
N THR A 124 -5.29 6.20 -19.14
CA THR A 124 -4.17 5.57 -19.86
C THR A 124 -3.61 6.50 -20.95
N ASP A 125 -2.45 6.16 -21.53
CA ASP A 125 -1.79 7.00 -22.55
C ASP A 125 -2.64 7.16 -23.83
N ASP A 126 -3.49 6.20 -24.15
CA ASP A 126 -4.45 6.26 -25.25
C ASP A 126 -5.72 7.08 -24.93
N GLY A 127 -5.83 7.57 -23.68
CA GLY A 127 -6.96 8.35 -23.18
C GLY A 127 -8.13 7.52 -22.63
N GLY A 128 -8.02 6.20 -22.62
CA GLY A 128 -9.03 5.30 -22.05
C GLY A 128 -9.05 5.32 -20.53
N PHE A 129 -10.17 4.92 -19.94
CA PHE A 129 -10.37 4.84 -18.50
C PHE A 129 -10.92 3.45 -18.14
N TYR A 130 -10.03 2.53 -17.76
CA TYR A 130 -10.38 1.10 -17.59
C TYR A 130 -10.59 0.67 -16.13
N GLY A 131 -10.46 1.59 -15.18
CA GLY A 131 -10.68 1.28 -13.79
C GLY A 131 -10.89 2.53 -12.95
N MET A 132 -11.85 2.49 -12.04
CA MET A 132 -12.10 3.61 -11.13
C MET A 132 -11.10 3.57 -9.96
N PRO A 133 -10.19 4.57 -9.85
CA PRO A 133 -9.23 4.59 -8.76
C PRO A 133 -9.91 4.82 -7.41
N LEU A 134 -9.43 4.13 -6.38
CA LEU A 134 -9.78 4.47 -5.00
C LEU A 134 -9.10 5.79 -4.65
N TYR A 135 -9.87 6.72 -4.11
CA TYR A 135 -9.36 7.98 -3.61
C TYR A 135 -9.90 8.28 -2.20
N THR A 136 -9.01 8.53 -1.28
CA THR A 136 -9.33 8.78 0.15
C THR A 136 -9.06 10.21 0.59
N GLY A 137 -8.62 11.10 -0.33
CA GLY A 137 -8.19 12.47 -0.06
C GLY A 137 -6.68 12.56 0.26
N PHE A 138 -6.06 13.67 -0.12
CA PHE A 138 -4.63 13.91 0.16
C PHE A 138 -4.36 13.95 1.66
N ASP A 139 -5.19 14.65 2.43
CA ASP A 139 -5.02 14.76 3.88
C ASP A 139 -5.00 13.41 4.60
N TYR A 140 -5.80 12.44 4.13
CA TYR A 140 -5.84 11.11 4.72
C TYR A 140 -4.57 10.31 4.43
N MET A 141 -4.09 10.37 3.18
CA MET A 141 -2.91 9.62 2.76
C MET A 141 -1.62 10.18 3.37
N ASP A 142 -1.51 11.50 3.48
CA ASP A 142 -0.31 12.17 3.98
C ASP A 142 -0.09 11.94 5.49
N HIS A 143 -1.16 11.68 6.25
CA HIS A 143 -1.08 11.58 7.71
C HIS A 143 -1.06 10.15 8.26
N LEU A 144 -1.35 9.13 7.47
CA LEU A 144 -1.58 7.77 7.99
C LEU A 144 -0.70 6.67 7.41
N GLN A 145 0.21 6.96 6.45
CA GLN A 145 0.89 5.88 5.74
C GLN A 145 1.87 5.08 6.60
N ASN A 146 2.86 5.73 7.15
CA ASN A 146 3.84 5.04 7.99
C ASN A 146 4.24 5.93 9.15
N VAL A 147 4.12 5.46 10.36
CA VAL A 147 4.55 6.19 11.55
C VAL A 147 5.50 5.34 12.40
N MET A 148 6.57 5.96 12.88
CA MET A 148 7.46 5.35 13.84
C MET A 148 6.97 5.64 15.25
N TYR A 149 6.73 4.59 16.01
CA TYR A 149 6.36 4.71 17.42
C TYR A 149 7.59 4.49 18.30
N ILE A 150 7.61 5.16 19.46
CA ILE A 150 8.60 4.91 20.49
C ILE A 150 7.90 4.60 21.82
N ASN A 151 8.41 3.62 22.55
CA ASN A 151 7.86 3.25 23.85
C ASN A 151 8.20 4.31 24.90
N LYS A 152 7.24 5.18 25.20
CA LYS A 152 7.43 6.27 26.16
C LYS A 152 7.74 5.75 27.58
N THR A 153 7.12 4.65 27.99
CA THR A 153 7.39 4.06 29.29
C THR A 153 8.85 3.62 29.42
N TRP A 154 9.42 3.07 28.35
CA TRP A 154 10.83 2.71 28.32
C TRP A 154 11.74 3.96 28.37
N LEU A 155 11.40 5.02 27.62
CA LEU A 155 12.13 6.29 27.67
C LEU A 155 12.20 6.84 29.09
N ASP A 156 11.05 6.89 29.79
CA ASP A 156 10.96 7.40 31.16
C ASP A 156 11.81 6.55 32.12
N LYS A 157 11.78 5.22 31.96
CA LYS A 157 12.59 4.29 32.81
C LYS A 157 14.09 4.45 32.61
N VAL A 158 14.55 4.66 31.37
CA VAL A 158 15.97 4.85 31.08
C VAL A 158 16.42 6.31 31.17
N GLY A 159 15.53 7.22 31.57
CA GLY A 159 15.84 8.64 31.76
C GLY A 159 16.18 9.37 30.47
N LYS A 160 15.55 8.99 29.35
CA LYS A 160 15.75 9.61 28.04
C LYS A 160 14.53 10.37 27.57
N SER A 161 14.74 11.41 26.78
CA SER A 161 13.70 12.14 26.05
C SER A 161 13.42 11.52 24.69
N ILE A 162 12.34 11.93 24.05
CA ILE A 162 12.06 11.56 22.65
C ILE A 162 13.22 12.09 21.77
N PRO A 163 13.88 11.23 20.99
CA PRO A 163 15.00 11.62 20.18
C PRO A 163 14.56 12.47 18.99
N THR A 164 15.33 13.50 18.65
CA THR A 164 15.11 14.40 17.52
C THR A 164 16.21 14.32 16.46
N THR A 165 17.28 13.58 16.76
CA THR A 165 18.42 13.35 15.86
C THR A 165 18.77 11.87 15.80
N VAL A 166 19.52 11.47 14.77
CA VAL A 166 20.03 10.10 14.61
C VAL A 166 20.93 9.70 15.79
N ASP A 167 21.77 10.62 16.27
CA ASP A 167 22.67 10.38 17.39
C ASP A 167 21.89 10.20 18.70
N GLU A 168 20.87 11.01 18.93
CA GLU A 168 19.98 10.84 20.11
C GLU A 168 19.21 9.51 20.04
N LEU A 169 18.72 9.14 18.86
CA LEU A 169 18.06 7.83 18.66
C LEU A 169 19.05 6.70 18.95
N TYR A 170 20.28 6.78 18.48
CA TYR A 170 21.32 5.79 18.80
C TYR A 170 21.51 5.61 20.31
N GLU A 171 21.61 6.72 21.07
CA GLU A 171 21.78 6.67 22.52
C GLU A 171 20.53 6.12 23.24
N VAL A 172 19.33 6.37 22.72
CA VAL A 172 18.09 5.78 23.23
C VAL A 172 18.07 4.26 22.98
N LEU A 173 18.40 3.81 21.77
CA LEU A 173 18.42 2.38 21.44
C LEU A 173 19.47 1.63 22.27
N LYS A 174 20.62 2.23 22.53
CA LYS A 174 21.62 1.66 23.45
C LYS A 174 21.09 1.53 24.89
N ALA A 175 20.38 2.55 25.35
CA ALA A 175 19.79 2.53 26.69
C ALA A 175 18.72 1.43 26.77
N PHE A 176 17.85 1.31 25.78
CA PHE A 176 16.85 0.25 25.71
C PHE A 176 17.49 -1.14 25.77
N LYS A 177 18.56 -1.36 24.98
CA LYS A 177 19.25 -2.66 24.97
C LYS A 177 19.91 -3.03 26.29
N ASN A 178 20.46 -2.06 27.03
CA ASN A 178 21.39 -2.36 28.13
C ASN A 178 20.82 -2.14 29.53
N GLN A 179 19.62 -1.54 29.67
CA GLN A 179 19.10 -1.10 30.95
C GLN A 179 17.78 -1.79 31.36
N ASP A 180 17.40 -2.89 30.68
CA ASP A 180 16.21 -3.67 31.04
C ASP A 180 14.97 -2.78 31.30
N PRO A 181 14.50 -1.98 30.30
CA PRO A 181 13.37 -1.09 30.51
C PRO A 181 12.03 -1.81 30.68
N ASN A 182 11.92 -3.09 30.27
CA ASN A 182 10.74 -3.89 30.55
C ASN A 182 10.72 -4.40 32.02
N GLY A 183 11.88 -4.50 32.68
CA GLY A 183 12.04 -4.86 34.10
C GLY A 183 11.88 -6.34 34.36
N ASN A 184 12.15 -7.21 33.37
CA ASN A 184 12.04 -8.66 33.53
C ASN A 184 13.32 -9.33 34.09
N GLY A 185 14.40 -8.56 34.23
CA GLY A 185 15.70 -9.02 34.72
C GLY A 185 16.58 -9.66 33.66
N THR A 186 16.20 -9.57 32.40
CA THR A 186 16.92 -10.17 31.27
C THR A 186 17.14 -9.08 30.19
N ALA A 187 18.32 -9.01 29.61
CA ALA A 187 18.62 -8.08 28.52
C ALA A 187 18.18 -8.70 27.18
N ASP A 188 16.89 -8.78 26.96
CA ASP A 188 16.25 -9.40 25.78
C ASP A 188 15.49 -8.42 24.89
N GLU A 189 15.59 -7.12 25.16
CA GLU A 189 14.94 -6.10 24.37
C GLU A 189 15.41 -6.07 22.93
N ILE A 190 14.44 -5.88 22.04
CA ILE A 190 14.65 -5.52 20.64
C ILE A 190 14.43 -4.00 20.52
N PRO A 191 15.52 -3.18 20.51
CA PRO A 191 15.39 -1.74 20.63
C PRO A 191 14.70 -1.07 19.46
N MET A 192 14.93 -1.56 18.24
CA MET A 192 14.29 -1.07 17.02
C MET A 192 13.91 -2.23 16.10
N PHE A 193 12.63 -2.33 15.79
CA PHE A 193 12.04 -3.37 14.95
C PHE A 193 10.86 -2.82 14.15
N GLY A 194 10.65 -3.33 12.95
CA GLY A 194 9.49 -3.05 12.12
C GLY A 194 9.84 -2.99 10.63
N ARG A 195 8.85 -3.33 9.80
CA ARG A 195 8.98 -3.22 8.34
C ARG A 195 9.09 -1.75 7.94
N GLY A 196 10.08 -1.43 7.11
CA GLY A 196 10.28 -0.08 6.61
C GLY A 196 10.83 0.92 7.64
N ILE A 197 11.06 0.51 8.89
CA ILE A 197 11.58 1.41 9.94
C ILE A 197 12.95 1.99 9.58
N ALA A 198 13.74 1.28 8.77
CA ALA A 198 14.99 1.76 8.22
C ALA A 198 14.85 3.07 7.42
N ASN A 199 13.71 3.28 6.76
CA ASN A 199 13.46 4.47 5.96
C ASN A 199 13.50 5.75 6.79
N TYR A 200 13.10 5.71 8.07
CA TYR A 200 13.20 6.87 8.96
C TYR A 200 14.65 7.28 9.19
N VAL A 201 15.56 6.31 9.33
CA VAL A 201 16.99 6.59 9.44
C VAL A 201 17.55 7.08 8.11
N ILE A 202 17.19 6.45 6.99
CA ILE A 202 17.62 6.87 5.65
C ILE A 202 17.16 8.30 5.38
N ASN A 203 15.91 8.63 5.65
CA ASN A 203 15.34 9.96 5.43
C ASN A 203 15.96 11.06 6.31
N ALA A 204 16.61 10.71 7.42
CA ALA A 204 17.39 11.67 8.19
C ALA A 204 18.69 12.09 7.51
N TYR A 205 19.20 11.33 6.55
CA TYR A 205 20.38 11.64 5.74
C TYR A 205 20.03 12.24 4.38
N GLN A 206 18.97 11.70 3.77
CA GLN A 206 18.50 12.10 2.45
C GLN A 206 17.07 11.62 2.25
N TYR A 207 16.23 12.44 1.60
CA TYR A 207 14.91 12.02 1.20
C TYR A 207 15.00 10.76 0.32
N TYR A 208 14.21 9.76 0.70
CA TYR A 208 14.11 8.50 -0.01
C TYR A 208 12.72 7.90 0.17
N ASP A 209 12.06 7.63 -0.94
CA ASP A 209 10.81 6.91 -1.00
C ASP A 209 11.05 5.54 -1.63
N THR A 210 10.56 4.48 -0.98
CA THR A 210 10.72 3.11 -1.47
C THR A 210 9.80 2.77 -2.61
N GLU A 211 8.67 3.44 -2.71
CA GLU A 211 7.69 3.24 -3.76
C GLU A 211 8.05 4.06 -5.01
N TYR A 212 8.57 5.26 -4.78
CA TYR A 212 9.03 6.16 -5.84
C TYR A 212 10.51 6.52 -5.64
N PRO A 213 11.45 5.60 -5.97
CA PRO A 213 12.86 5.76 -5.63
C PRO A 213 13.60 6.79 -6.49
N ALA A 214 12.89 7.56 -7.30
CA ALA A 214 13.44 8.69 -8.04
C ALA A 214 12.93 10.00 -7.46
N ASP A 215 13.85 10.98 -7.31
CA ASP A 215 13.52 12.33 -6.90
C ASP A 215 13.56 13.27 -8.10
N VAL A 216 12.57 14.17 -8.21
CA VAL A 216 12.50 15.18 -9.26
C VAL A 216 12.62 16.56 -8.61
N ASN A 217 13.80 17.15 -8.70
CA ASN A 217 14.07 18.47 -8.16
C ASN A 217 14.43 19.43 -9.30
N GLY A 218 13.62 20.49 -9.48
CA GLY A 218 13.82 21.49 -10.52
C GLY A 218 13.80 20.91 -11.95
N GLY A 219 13.03 19.84 -12.20
CA GLY A 219 12.96 19.14 -13.49
C GLY A 219 14.11 18.15 -13.75
N VAL A 220 14.98 17.94 -12.78
CA VAL A 220 16.07 16.95 -12.87
C VAL A 220 15.68 15.69 -12.12
N VAL A 221 15.62 14.57 -12.82
CA VAL A 221 15.39 13.26 -12.21
C VAL A 221 16.71 12.77 -11.61
N SER A 222 16.68 12.41 -10.34
CA SER A 222 17.81 11.86 -9.61
C SER A 222 17.47 10.52 -8.95
N ALA A 223 18.50 9.70 -8.71
CA ALA A 223 18.38 8.43 -8.01
C ALA A 223 19.02 8.53 -6.62
N PRO A 224 18.23 8.82 -5.56
CA PRO A 224 18.76 9.04 -4.21
C PRO A 224 19.65 7.90 -3.71
N TYR A 225 19.33 6.66 -4.08
CA TYR A 225 20.03 5.44 -3.63
C TYR A 225 21.46 5.27 -4.15
N ILE A 226 21.94 6.15 -5.08
CA ILE A 226 23.34 6.12 -5.55
C ILE A 226 24.22 7.18 -4.88
N THR A 227 23.70 7.96 -3.94
CA THR A 227 24.40 9.09 -3.32
C THR A 227 25.24 8.67 -2.11
N ASP A 228 26.23 9.48 -1.75
CA ASP A 228 27.02 9.28 -0.55
C ASP A 228 26.20 9.38 0.73
N ASN A 229 25.17 10.24 0.77
CA ASN A 229 24.26 10.36 1.91
C ASN A 229 23.48 9.07 2.14
N TYR A 230 22.94 8.46 1.08
CA TYR A 230 22.24 7.17 1.17
C TYR A 230 23.22 6.07 1.63
N ARG A 231 24.41 6.04 1.09
CA ARG A 231 25.47 5.11 1.50
C ARG A 231 25.81 5.28 2.99
N GLN A 232 25.92 6.52 3.48
CA GLN A 232 26.17 6.78 4.89
C GLN A 232 25.04 6.28 5.80
N ALA A 233 23.78 6.46 5.39
CA ALA A 233 22.65 5.92 6.11
C ALA A 233 22.71 4.39 6.22
N LEU A 234 23.07 3.69 5.14
CA LEU A 234 23.24 2.24 5.15
C LEU A 234 24.39 1.78 6.03
N ILE A 235 25.49 2.53 6.08
CA ILE A 235 26.62 2.26 6.99
C ILE A 235 26.15 2.37 8.44
N THR A 236 25.36 3.40 8.77
CA THR A 236 24.80 3.58 10.11
C THR A 236 23.85 2.43 10.49
N LEU A 237 22.92 2.06 9.61
CA LEU A 237 22.02 0.93 9.85
C LEU A 237 22.76 -0.40 10.02
N ASN A 238 23.77 -0.67 9.19
CA ASN A 238 24.59 -1.86 9.30
C ASN A 238 25.38 -1.91 10.64
N ASP A 239 25.90 -0.77 11.10
CA ASP A 239 26.54 -0.66 12.41
C ASP A 239 25.54 -0.96 13.54
N TRP A 240 24.31 -0.41 13.44
CA TRP A 240 23.24 -0.67 14.41
C TRP A 240 22.79 -2.14 14.41
N CYS A 241 22.69 -2.79 13.25
CA CYS A 241 22.45 -4.22 13.17
C CYS A 241 23.53 -5.03 13.91
N LYS A 242 24.81 -4.76 13.62
CA LYS A 242 25.95 -5.44 14.24
C LYS A 242 25.98 -5.27 15.76
N LYS A 243 25.50 -4.14 16.27
CA LYS A 243 25.38 -3.85 17.69
C LYS A 243 24.10 -4.40 18.31
N GLY A 244 23.19 -4.99 17.51
CA GLY A 244 21.90 -5.49 17.95
C GLY A 244 20.96 -4.38 18.42
N LEU A 245 21.07 -3.18 17.86
CA LEU A 245 20.19 -2.04 18.11
C LEU A 245 19.05 -1.99 17.11
N TYR A 246 19.26 -2.48 15.90
CA TYR A 246 18.27 -2.68 14.85
C TYR A 246 18.17 -4.17 14.54
N SER A 247 16.98 -4.73 14.64
CA SER A 247 16.78 -6.17 14.43
C SER A 247 16.83 -6.52 12.93
N ASP A 248 17.64 -7.53 12.61
CA ASP A 248 17.72 -8.12 11.25
C ASP A 248 16.39 -8.78 10.82
N LEU A 249 15.57 -9.19 11.76
CA LEU A 249 14.20 -9.67 11.49
C LEU A 249 13.37 -8.64 10.74
N SER A 250 13.62 -7.33 10.95
CA SER A 250 12.94 -6.24 10.23
C SER A 250 13.12 -6.30 8.71
N ILE A 251 14.14 -7.00 8.22
CA ILE A 251 14.44 -7.17 6.79
C ILE A 251 13.64 -8.35 6.19
N SER A 252 13.35 -9.34 7.00
CA SER A 252 12.76 -10.62 6.56
C SER A 252 11.28 -10.79 6.90
N VAL A 253 10.73 -9.96 7.79
CA VAL A 253 9.34 -10.08 8.24
C VAL A 253 8.37 -9.50 7.19
N SER A 254 7.37 -10.29 6.83
CA SER A 254 6.25 -9.81 6.02
C SER A 254 5.27 -8.99 6.87
N ALA A 255 4.54 -8.06 6.25
CA ALA A 255 3.56 -7.18 6.92
C ALA A 255 2.52 -7.94 7.77
N THR A 256 2.24 -9.20 7.46
CA THR A 256 1.26 -10.04 8.17
C THR A 256 1.81 -10.68 9.47
N ASN A 257 3.10 -10.61 9.73
CA ASN A 257 3.76 -11.28 10.86
C ASN A 257 4.42 -10.30 11.86
N GLU A 258 4.22 -9.01 11.70
CA GLU A 258 4.87 -7.98 12.53
C GLU A 258 4.31 -7.90 13.97
N ILE A 259 3.09 -8.40 14.18
CA ILE A 259 2.43 -8.33 15.48
C ILE A 259 2.00 -9.76 15.88
N LYS A 260 2.92 -10.47 16.48
CA LYS A 260 2.60 -11.71 17.25
C LYS A 260 3.22 -11.65 18.60
#